data_839ea86f0beb0983abccb49bfc7b6c21
#
_entry.id   839ea86f0beb0983abccb49bfc7b6c21
#
_cell.length_a   1.000
_cell.length_b   1.000
_cell.length_c   1.000
_cell.angle_alpha   90.00
_cell.angle_beta   90.00
_cell.angle_gamma   90.00
#
_symmetry.space_group_name_H-M   'P 1'
#
loop_
_entity.id
_entity.type
_entity.pdbx_description
1 polymer ?
#
loop_
_entity_poly.entity_id
_entity_poly.type
_entity_poly.pdbx_seq_one_letter_code
_entity_poly.pdbx_strand_id
1 'polypeptide(L)'
;HHQKRRARQGETWNFGSGLQAITPVVRVNVDYYKELGITKYTRTNRDAMTPGHVDTKGVPYKVYDPGAQILRCFQCHSTGPLRLTEKEGIQPFEMGVTCETCHGPGGDHARSPARANIQNPARLYNAAGINQFCGNCHRQPPAPGEDTDFSNPWNARHQPVAFSQSACFRKSGGKLTCLSCHDPHGAQPVKKDACSACHSTPRHLRPVAKTQTCTSCHMPLVKPSAD
;
A
#
# COMPACT_ATOMS: atom_id res chain seq x y z
N HIS A 1 11.12 -24.26 -13.72
CA HIS A 1 9.81 -24.70 -14.21
C HIS A 1 8.71 -24.01 -13.39
N HIS A 2 8.30 -22.79 -13.81
CA HIS A 2 7.11 -22.15 -13.27
C HIS A 2 5.89 -22.86 -13.85
N GLN A 3 5.22 -23.63 -13.04
CA GLN A 3 3.91 -24.21 -13.39
C GLN A 3 2.90 -23.06 -13.52
N LYS A 4 2.46 -22.76 -14.75
CA LYS A 4 1.39 -21.80 -15.03
C LYS A 4 0.12 -22.30 -14.33
N ARG A 5 -0.23 -21.72 -13.19
CA ARG A 5 -1.55 -21.92 -12.58
C ARG A 5 -2.60 -21.25 -13.46
N ARG A 6 -3.46 -22.05 -14.07
CA ARG A 6 -4.68 -21.54 -14.74
C ARG A 6 -5.64 -21.08 -13.66
N ALA A 7 -6.06 -19.83 -13.73
CA ALA A 7 -7.09 -19.29 -12.86
C ALA A 7 -8.41 -20.04 -13.09
N ARG A 8 -9.04 -20.51 -12.02
CA ARG A 8 -10.29 -21.28 -12.04
C ARG A 8 -11.44 -20.43 -11.53
N GLN A 9 -12.67 -20.71 -11.98
CA GLN A 9 -13.87 -20.13 -11.38
C GLN A 9 -13.86 -20.40 -9.86
N GLY A 10 -14.15 -19.36 -9.04
CA GLY A 10 -14.06 -19.45 -7.59
C GLY A 10 -12.65 -19.21 -7.01
N GLU A 11 -11.65 -18.88 -7.84
CA GLU A 11 -10.32 -18.51 -7.33
C GLU A 11 -10.41 -17.24 -6.51
N THR A 12 -9.74 -17.25 -5.36
CA THR A 12 -9.71 -16.12 -4.43
C THR A 12 -8.29 -15.60 -4.30
N TRP A 13 -8.15 -14.29 -4.42
CA TRP A 13 -6.91 -13.57 -4.12
C TRP A 13 -7.08 -12.80 -2.81
N ASN A 14 -6.06 -12.85 -1.98
CA ASN A 14 -6.01 -12.12 -0.74
C ASN A 14 -5.16 -10.86 -0.94
N PHE A 15 -5.80 -9.71 -1.02
CA PHE A 15 -5.12 -8.44 -1.13
C PHE A 15 -4.76 -7.90 0.25
N GLY A 16 -3.54 -7.38 0.37
CA GLY A 16 -2.97 -6.87 1.60
C GLY A 16 -1.67 -7.55 1.98
N SER A 17 -0.90 -6.90 2.84
CA SER A 17 0.42 -7.40 3.27
C SER A 17 0.35 -8.58 4.24
N GLY A 18 -0.82 -8.94 4.74
CA GLY A 18 -0.98 -9.88 5.85
C GLY A 18 -0.56 -9.32 7.23
N LEU A 19 0.11 -8.17 7.27
CA LEU A 19 0.54 -7.54 8.51
C LEU A 19 -0.56 -6.67 9.15
N GLN A 20 -1.35 -5.98 8.35
CA GLN A 20 -2.42 -5.10 8.82
C GLN A 20 -3.79 -5.71 8.57
N ALA A 21 -4.05 -6.06 7.32
CA ALA A 21 -5.34 -6.55 6.89
C ALA A 21 -5.21 -7.42 5.64
N ILE A 22 -6.23 -8.25 5.44
CA ILE A 22 -6.40 -9.08 4.24
C ILE A 22 -7.84 -8.89 3.75
N THR A 23 -7.98 -8.43 2.51
CA THR A 23 -9.26 -8.29 1.83
C THR A 23 -9.35 -9.34 0.70
N PRO A 24 -10.29 -10.28 0.75
CA PRO A 24 -10.43 -11.25 -0.33
C PRO A 24 -11.10 -10.65 -1.56
N VAL A 25 -10.60 -11.02 -2.74
CA VAL A 25 -11.23 -10.76 -4.04
C VAL A 25 -11.48 -12.10 -4.72
N VAL A 26 -12.73 -12.35 -5.05
CA VAL A 26 -13.16 -13.62 -5.64
C VAL A 26 -13.43 -13.44 -7.13
N ARG A 27 -12.92 -14.34 -7.93
CA ARG A 27 -13.29 -14.43 -9.34
C ARG A 27 -14.61 -15.19 -9.47
N VAL A 28 -15.65 -14.51 -9.90
CA VAL A 28 -16.96 -15.11 -10.13
C VAL A 28 -16.99 -15.80 -11.50
N ASN A 29 -16.45 -15.14 -12.52
CA ASN A 29 -16.23 -15.68 -13.86
C ASN A 29 -15.05 -14.96 -14.54
N VAL A 30 -14.87 -15.13 -15.83
CA VAL A 30 -13.71 -14.61 -16.59
C VAL A 30 -13.58 -13.09 -16.53
N ASP A 31 -14.71 -12.40 -16.60
CA ASP A 31 -14.77 -10.92 -16.65
C ASP A 31 -15.37 -10.28 -15.41
N TYR A 32 -15.75 -11.08 -14.42
CA TYR A 32 -16.44 -10.61 -13.23
C TYR A 32 -15.73 -11.02 -11.94
N TYR A 33 -15.39 -10.01 -11.15
CA TYR A 33 -14.68 -10.14 -9.87
C TYR A 33 -15.50 -9.47 -8.78
N LYS A 34 -15.33 -9.91 -7.55
CA LYS A 34 -15.99 -9.34 -6.40
C LYS A 34 -15.00 -9.14 -5.25
N GLU A 35 -14.79 -7.89 -4.85
CA GLU A 35 -14.14 -7.57 -3.59
C GLU A 35 -15.12 -7.87 -2.45
N LEU A 36 -14.72 -8.70 -1.48
CA LEU A 36 -15.61 -9.05 -0.39
C LEU A 36 -15.77 -7.87 0.59
N GLY A 37 -16.97 -7.74 1.14
CA GLY A 37 -17.31 -6.68 2.06
C GLY A 37 -16.75 -6.84 3.48
N ILE A 38 -16.04 -7.95 3.73
CA ILE A 38 -15.40 -8.24 5.01
C ILE A 38 -13.89 -8.38 4.81
N THR A 39 -13.15 -7.63 5.59
CA THR A 39 -11.68 -7.63 5.69
C THR A 39 -11.26 -8.21 7.01
N LYS A 40 -10.28 -9.10 6.99
CA LYS A 40 -9.63 -9.61 8.20
C LYS A 40 -8.50 -8.67 8.62
N TYR A 41 -8.62 -8.09 9.80
CA TYR A 41 -7.58 -7.26 10.42
C TYR A 41 -6.66 -8.15 11.26
N THR A 42 -5.49 -8.44 10.74
CA THR A 42 -4.56 -9.45 11.31
C THR A 42 -4.00 -9.05 12.67
N ARG A 43 -3.72 -7.76 12.89
CA ARG A 43 -3.19 -7.27 14.19
C ARG A 43 -4.16 -7.44 15.36
N THR A 44 -5.44 -7.32 15.10
CA THR A 44 -6.49 -7.45 16.13
C THR A 44 -7.19 -8.80 16.07
N ASN A 45 -6.87 -9.62 15.04
CA ASN A 45 -7.55 -10.86 14.70
C ASN A 45 -9.09 -10.71 14.62
N ARG A 46 -9.55 -9.58 14.10
CA ARG A 46 -10.97 -9.25 13.96
C ARG A 46 -11.33 -9.15 12.49
N ASP A 47 -12.56 -9.53 12.21
CA ASP A 47 -13.18 -9.27 10.92
C ASP A 47 -14.04 -8.01 11.06
N ALA A 48 -13.95 -7.11 10.07
CA ALA A 48 -14.77 -5.91 10.01
C ALA A 48 -15.06 -5.55 8.54
N MET A 49 -15.97 -4.62 8.36
CA MET A 49 -16.33 -4.15 7.02
C MET A 49 -15.09 -3.66 6.26
N THR A 50 -15.00 -4.03 4.99
CA THR A 50 -13.92 -3.57 4.10
C THR A 50 -13.94 -2.06 3.99
N PRO A 51 -12.83 -1.35 4.26
CA PRO A 51 -12.78 0.10 4.16
C PRO A 51 -13.26 0.60 2.79
N GLY A 52 -14.09 1.63 2.77
CA GLY A 52 -14.69 2.18 1.56
C GLY A 52 -15.96 1.46 1.08
N HIS A 53 -16.35 0.36 1.71
CA HIS A 53 -17.63 -0.29 1.45
C HIS A 53 -18.73 0.34 2.29
N VAL A 54 -19.94 0.35 1.73
CA VAL A 54 -21.15 0.85 2.43
C VAL A 54 -21.88 -0.27 3.15
N ASP A 55 -21.61 -1.53 2.82
CA ASP A 55 -22.17 -2.72 3.46
C ASP A 55 -21.21 -3.92 3.29
N THR A 56 -21.60 -5.05 3.86
CA THR A 56 -20.81 -6.30 3.82
C THR A 56 -21.05 -7.16 2.59
N LYS A 57 -21.89 -6.72 1.64
CA LYS A 57 -22.20 -7.52 0.44
C LYS A 57 -21.04 -7.61 -0.54
N GLY A 58 -20.09 -6.67 -0.43
CA GLY A 58 -18.96 -6.57 -1.34
C GLY A 58 -19.25 -5.78 -2.60
N VAL A 59 -18.19 -5.42 -3.32
CA VAL A 59 -18.25 -4.59 -4.53
C VAL A 59 -17.94 -5.45 -5.76
N PRO A 60 -18.85 -5.49 -6.74
CA PRO A 60 -18.62 -6.18 -8.01
C PRO A 60 -17.81 -5.31 -8.98
N TYR A 61 -16.96 -5.96 -9.77
CA TYR A 61 -16.18 -5.34 -10.84
C TYR A 61 -16.26 -6.16 -12.11
N LYS A 62 -16.55 -5.51 -13.23
CA LYS A 62 -16.41 -6.09 -14.58
C LYS A 62 -15.08 -5.65 -15.17
N VAL A 63 -14.30 -6.59 -15.67
CA VAL A 63 -12.94 -6.31 -16.17
C VAL A 63 -12.95 -5.39 -17.39
N TYR A 64 -13.93 -5.56 -18.26
CA TYR A 64 -14.06 -4.79 -19.51
C TYR A 64 -14.91 -3.52 -19.36
N ASP A 65 -15.37 -3.21 -18.16
CA ASP A 65 -16.02 -1.93 -17.89
C ASP A 65 -14.95 -0.84 -17.89
N PRO A 66 -15.11 0.25 -18.69
CA PRO A 66 -14.15 1.37 -18.67
C PRO A 66 -13.95 1.99 -17.29
N GLY A 67 -14.97 1.92 -16.43
CA GLY A 67 -14.90 2.32 -15.02
C GLY A 67 -14.31 1.25 -14.08
N ALA A 68 -14.05 0.05 -14.59
CA ALA A 68 -13.61 -1.06 -13.74
C ALA A 68 -12.22 -0.81 -13.16
N GLN A 69 -12.18 -0.77 -11.84
CA GLN A 69 -10.92 -0.52 -11.12
C GLN A 69 -10.18 -1.82 -10.74
N ILE A 70 -10.73 -2.99 -11.06
CA ILE A 70 -10.14 -4.27 -10.64
C ILE A 70 -8.72 -4.48 -11.18
N LEU A 71 -8.44 -4.06 -12.41
CA LEU A 71 -7.09 -4.11 -12.98
C LEU A 71 -6.10 -3.27 -12.15
N ARG A 72 -6.54 -2.10 -11.68
CA ARG A 72 -5.72 -1.25 -10.81
C ARG A 72 -5.42 -1.93 -9.47
N CYS A 73 -6.39 -2.66 -8.92
CA CYS A 73 -6.16 -3.45 -7.71
C CYS A 73 -5.03 -4.46 -7.95
N PHE A 74 -5.10 -5.23 -9.03
CA PHE A 74 -4.05 -6.19 -9.38
C PHE A 74 -2.71 -5.53 -9.71
N GLN A 75 -2.69 -4.37 -10.36
CA GLN A 75 -1.45 -3.63 -10.64
C GLN A 75 -0.66 -3.28 -9.38
N CYS A 76 -1.35 -2.95 -8.30
CA CYS A 76 -0.72 -2.62 -7.01
C CYS A 76 -0.49 -3.86 -6.13
N HIS A 77 -1.25 -4.93 -6.33
CA HIS A 77 -1.20 -6.13 -5.49
C HIS A 77 -0.56 -7.34 -6.17
N SER A 78 0.15 -7.13 -7.28
CA SER A 78 0.95 -8.16 -7.95
C SER A 78 2.27 -7.60 -8.44
N THR A 79 3.19 -8.49 -8.79
CA THR A 79 4.51 -8.16 -9.35
C THR A 79 4.56 -8.55 -10.82
N GLY A 80 5.20 -7.72 -11.63
CA GLY A 80 5.37 -7.97 -13.06
C GLY A 80 4.12 -7.65 -13.89
N PRO A 81 4.12 -8.02 -15.17
CA PRO A 81 3.05 -7.67 -16.09
C PRO A 81 1.76 -8.44 -15.80
N LEU A 82 0.63 -7.74 -15.93
CA LEU A 82 -0.69 -8.35 -15.97
C LEU A 82 -1.01 -8.76 -17.41
N ARG A 83 -1.52 -9.97 -17.58
CA ARG A 83 -2.16 -10.39 -18.82
C ARG A 83 -3.66 -10.47 -18.62
N LEU A 84 -4.40 -10.03 -19.61
CA LEU A 84 -5.85 -10.14 -19.65
C LEU A 84 -6.23 -10.92 -20.90
N THR A 85 -6.95 -12.01 -20.72
CA THR A 85 -7.43 -12.85 -21.82
C THR A 85 -8.92 -13.13 -21.66
N GLU A 86 -9.61 -13.30 -22.79
CA GLU A 86 -11.04 -13.63 -22.79
C GLU A 86 -11.33 -14.99 -22.15
N LYS A 87 -10.37 -15.90 -22.14
CA LYS A 87 -10.54 -17.27 -21.60
C LYS A 87 -10.18 -17.35 -20.12
N GLU A 88 -9.17 -16.61 -19.69
CA GLU A 88 -8.58 -16.78 -18.36
C GLU A 88 -8.78 -15.55 -17.45
N GLY A 89 -9.30 -14.44 -18.00
CA GLY A 89 -9.45 -13.17 -17.27
C GLY A 89 -8.11 -12.57 -16.90
N ILE A 90 -8.02 -11.98 -15.71
CA ILE A 90 -6.81 -11.35 -15.19
C ILE A 90 -5.81 -12.43 -14.78
N GLN A 91 -4.61 -12.36 -15.34
CA GLN A 91 -3.50 -13.28 -15.07
C GLN A 91 -2.29 -12.45 -14.60
N PRO A 92 -2.09 -12.29 -13.29
CA PRO A 92 -0.89 -11.68 -12.76
C PRO A 92 0.32 -12.59 -13.01
N PHE A 93 1.47 -12.00 -13.29
CA PHE A 93 2.73 -12.74 -13.40
C PHE A 93 3.07 -13.41 -12.07
N GLU A 94 3.04 -12.63 -10.99
CA GLU A 94 3.20 -13.10 -9.62
C GLU A 94 2.29 -12.32 -8.68
N MET A 95 1.59 -13.01 -7.78
CA MET A 95 0.75 -12.37 -6.78
C MET A 95 1.57 -11.84 -5.62
N GLY A 96 1.14 -10.67 -5.14
CA GLY A 96 1.82 -9.95 -4.06
C GLY A 96 2.92 -9.02 -4.54
N VAL A 97 3.35 -8.14 -3.65
CA VAL A 97 4.45 -7.21 -3.89
C VAL A 97 5.75 -7.91 -3.48
N THR A 98 6.57 -8.26 -4.48
CA THR A 98 7.87 -8.91 -4.27
C THR A 98 9.02 -7.94 -4.55
N CYS A 99 10.25 -8.42 -4.43
CA CYS A 99 11.45 -7.60 -4.66
C CYS A 99 11.42 -6.88 -6.02
N GLU A 100 10.99 -7.59 -7.06
CA GLU A 100 11.00 -7.08 -8.43
C GLU A 100 9.99 -5.95 -8.67
N THR A 101 8.96 -5.80 -7.83
CA THR A 101 8.05 -4.64 -7.91
C THR A 101 8.80 -3.31 -7.73
N CYS A 102 9.79 -3.30 -6.84
CA CYS A 102 10.56 -2.10 -6.53
C CYS A 102 11.91 -2.08 -7.23
N HIS A 103 12.52 -3.22 -7.40
CA HIS A 103 13.90 -3.36 -7.89
C HIS A 103 13.99 -3.72 -9.38
N GLY A 104 12.86 -3.92 -10.06
CA GLY A 104 12.83 -4.41 -11.43
C GLY A 104 13.31 -5.87 -11.55
N PRO A 105 13.48 -6.38 -12.77
CA PRO A 105 13.86 -7.77 -12.99
C PRO A 105 15.17 -8.16 -12.29
N GLY A 106 15.11 -9.15 -11.41
CA GLY A 106 16.22 -9.56 -10.54
C GLY A 106 16.98 -10.78 -11.03
N GLY A 107 16.68 -11.32 -12.21
CA GLY A 107 17.29 -12.56 -12.70
C GLY A 107 18.83 -12.51 -12.81
N ASP A 108 19.40 -11.40 -13.25
CA ASP A 108 20.86 -11.23 -13.32
C ASP A 108 21.46 -11.09 -11.92
N HIS A 109 20.81 -10.38 -11.04
CA HIS A 109 21.23 -10.27 -9.65
C HIS A 109 21.22 -11.61 -8.92
N ALA A 110 20.21 -12.44 -9.17
CA ALA A 110 20.12 -13.78 -8.56
C ALA A 110 21.23 -14.71 -9.04
N ARG A 111 21.68 -14.57 -10.31
CA ARG A 111 22.80 -15.36 -10.86
C ARG A 111 24.17 -14.85 -10.42
N SER A 112 24.31 -13.55 -10.27
CA SER A 112 25.57 -12.89 -9.91
C SER A 112 25.25 -11.71 -8.99
N PRO A 113 25.18 -11.92 -7.67
CA PRO A 113 24.81 -10.87 -6.72
C PRO A 113 25.81 -9.72 -6.73
N ALA A 114 25.42 -8.62 -7.37
CA ALA A 114 26.18 -7.37 -7.38
C ALA A 114 25.20 -6.19 -7.34
N ARG A 115 25.59 -5.09 -6.71
CA ARG A 115 24.76 -3.89 -6.61
C ARG A 115 24.45 -3.25 -7.98
N ALA A 116 25.29 -3.52 -8.99
CA ALA A 116 25.10 -3.02 -10.35
C ALA A 116 24.02 -3.79 -11.12
N ASN A 117 23.70 -5.01 -10.70
CA ASN A 117 22.81 -5.92 -11.42
C ASN A 117 21.35 -5.80 -10.96
N ILE A 118 21.03 -4.82 -10.11
CA ILE A 118 19.68 -4.59 -9.63
C ILE A 118 19.44 -3.09 -9.42
N GLN A 119 18.27 -2.64 -9.78
CA GLN A 119 17.87 -1.26 -9.56
C GLN A 119 17.65 -0.97 -8.08
N ASN A 120 18.06 0.22 -7.64
CA ASN A 120 17.80 0.68 -6.29
C ASN A 120 17.04 2.01 -6.37
N PRO A 121 15.73 2.04 -6.05
CA PRO A 121 14.91 3.26 -6.12
C PRO A 121 15.52 4.44 -5.34
N ALA A 122 16.11 4.18 -4.16
CA ALA A 122 16.73 5.23 -3.36
C ALA A 122 17.96 5.88 -3.99
N ARG A 123 18.54 5.27 -5.03
CA ARG A 123 19.66 5.83 -5.81
C ARG A 123 19.20 6.42 -7.13
N LEU A 124 18.09 5.90 -7.68
CA LEU A 124 17.56 6.33 -8.96
C LEU A 124 16.76 7.62 -8.85
N TYR A 125 16.11 7.84 -7.72
CA TYR A 125 15.16 8.92 -7.52
C TYR A 125 15.61 9.91 -6.45
N ASN A 126 15.35 11.20 -6.67
CA ASN A 126 15.40 12.20 -5.62
C ASN A 126 14.20 12.04 -4.66
N ALA A 127 14.10 12.88 -3.63
CA ALA A 127 13.06 12.77 -2.62
C ALA A 127 11.63 12.82 -3.20
N ALA A 128 11.37 13.71 -4.14
CA ALA A 128 10.08 13.80 -4.82
C ALA A 128 9.79 12.53 -5.63
N GLY A 129 10.79 12.04 -6.38
CA GLY A 129 10.70 10.81 -7.16
C GLY A 129 10.45 9.56 -6.30
N ILE A 130 11.04 9.46 -5.12
CA ILE A 130 10.74 8.37 -4.17
C ILE A 130 9.28 8.43 -3.72
N ASN A 131 8.78 9.62 -3.37
CA ASN A 131 7.39 9.76 -2.94
C ASN A 131 6.43 9.42 -4.08
N GLN A 132 6.74 9.85 -5.30
CA GLN A 132 5.97 9.49 -6.50
C GLN A 132 6.02 7.99 -6.78
N PHE A 133 7.17 7.37 -6.66
CA PHE A 133 7.34 5.92 -6.87
C PHE A 133 6.47 5.11 -5.90
N CYS A 134 6.51 5.42 -4.60
CA CYS A 134 5.63 4.79 -3.62
C CYS A 134 4.16 5.11 -3.91
N GLY A 135 3.87 6.33 -4.33
CA GLY A 135 2.54 6.82 -4.67
C GLY A 135 1.88 6.12 -5.85
N ASN A 136 2.63 5.40 -6.69
CA ASN A 136 2.04 4.61 -7.78
C ASN A 136 1.08 3.51 -7.25
N CYS A 137 1.36 2.97 -6.07
CA CYS A 137 0.48 2.01 -5.38
C CYS A 137 -0.26 2.64 -4.20
N HIS A 138 0.39 3.56 -3.48
CA HIS A 138 -0.14 4.19 -2.27
C HIS A 138 -0.88 5.51 -2.53
N ARG A 139 -1.24 5.81 -3.76
CA ARG A 139 -1.79 7.07 -4.26
C ARG A 139 -0.78 8.23 -4.18
N GLN A 140 -0.84 9.12 -5.14
CA GLN A 140 -0.08 10.36 -5.11
C GLN A 140 -0.62 11.30 -4.02
N PRO A 141 0.21 12.21 -3.47
CA PRO A 141 -0.30 13.32 -2.68
C PRO A 141 -1.42 14.03 -3.44
N PRO A 142 -2.49 14.43 -2.77
CA PRO A 142 -3.61 15.07 -3.43
C PRO A 142 -3.18 16.38 -4.10
N ALA A 143 -3.66 16.61 -5.31
CA ALA A 143 -3.50 17.88 -5.99
C ALA A 143 -4.36 18.97 -5.33
N PRO A 144 -4.06 20.26 -5.55
CA PRO A 144 -4.91 21.35 -5.08
C PRO A 144 -6.36 21.16 -5.53
N GLY A 145 -7.30 21.18 -4.58
CA GLY A 145 -8.73 20.98 -4.82
C GLY A 145 -9.21 19.53 -4.80
N GLU A 146 -8.30 18.54 -4.70
CA GLU A 146 -8.72 17.16 -4.45
C GLU A 146 -9.19 16.95 -3.01
N ASP A 147 -10.04 15.93 -2.83
CA ASP A 147 -10.56 15.56 -1.51
C ASP A 147 -9.45 15.12 -0.56
N THR A 148 -9.35 15.82 0.56
CA THR A 148 -8.42 15.55 1.66
C THR A 148 -9.15 15.24 2.96
N ASP A 149 -10.45 15.01 2.90
CA ASP A 149 -11.25 14.71 4.08
C ASP A 149 -10.86 13.36 4.68
N PHE A 150 -10.40 13.39 5.92
CA PHE A 150 -10.02 12.18 6.66
C PHE A 150 -11.23 11.33 7.07
N SER A 151 -12.43 11.89 7.07
CA SER A 151 -13.65 11.11 7.30
C SER A 151 -14.01 10.23 6.10
N ASN A 152 -13.48 10.54 4.92
CA ASN A 152 -13.65 9.69 3.75
C ASN A 152 -12.83 8.39 3.91
N PRO A 153 -13.48 7.21 3.97
CA PRO A 153 -12.79 5.93 4.18
C PRO A 153 -11.76 5.60 3.09
N TRP A 154 -11.92 6.14 1.88
CA TRP A 154 -10.95 5.98 0.80
C TRP A 154 -9.64 6.70 1.11
N ASN A 155 -9.70 7.88 1.72
CA ASN A 155 -8.50 8.63 2.10
C ASN A 155 -7.72 7.94 3.22
N ALA A 156 -8.40 7.24 4.12
CA ALA A 156 -7.76 6.47 5.19
C ALA A 156 -6.86 5.32 4.67
N ARG A 157 -7.13 4.79 3.47
CA ARG A 157 -6.29 3.78 2.81
C ARG A 157 -5.01 4.36 2.19
N HIS A 158 -4.91 5.68 2.07
CA HIS A 158 -3.90 6.35 1.25
C HIS A 158 -3.06 7.30 2.11
N GLN A 159 -2.01 6.77 2.69
CA GLN A 159 -1.10 7.49 3.59
C GLN A 159 -0.56 8.81 3.04
N PRO A 160 -0.27 8.97 1.73
CA PRO A 160 0.20 10.24 1.20
C PRO A 160 -0.74 11.42 1.40
N VAL A 161 -2.07 11.19 1.54
CA VAL A 161 -3.04 12.26 1.87
C VAL A 161 -2.70 12.89 3.22
N ALA A 162 -2.52 12.08 4.26
CA ALA A 162 -2.14 12.58 5.59
C ALA A 162 -0.68 13.08 5.63
N PHE A 163 0.21 12.37 4.96
CA PHE A 163 1.64 12.70 4.91
C PHE A 163 1.89 14.08 4.32
N SER A 164 1.29 14.40 3.17
CA SER A 164 1.47 15.69 2.49
C SER A 164 0.96 16.88 3.30
N GLN A 165 -0.01 16.67 4.19
CA GLN A 165 -0.57 17.69 5.06
C GLN A 165 0.19 17.84 6.37
N SER A 166 1.08 16.91 6.70
CA SER A 166 1.86 16.95 7.94
C SER A 166 2.80 18.14 7.99
N ALA A 167 3.01 18.71 9.19
CA ALA A 167 3.98 19.75 9.40
C ALA A 167 5.41 19.30 9.03
N CYS A 168 5.72 18.03 9.26
CA CYS A 168 6.99 17.43 8.88
C CYS A 168 7.25 17.53 7.38
N PHE A 169 6.28 17.13 6.56
CA PHE A 169 6.40 17.21 5.10
C PHE A 169 6.53 18.65 4.63
N ARG A 170 5.58 19.51 5.04
CA ARG A 170 5.53 20.92 4.59
C ARG A 170 6.76 21.73 4.99
N LYS A 171 7.37 21.42 6.17
CA LYS A 171 8.55 22.13 6.68
C LYS A 171 9.88 21.48 6.31
N SER A 172 9.87 20.32 5.68
CA SER A 172 11.10 19.61 5.30
C SER A 172 11.85 20.24 4.11
N GLY A 173 11.24 21.20 3.43
CA GLY A 173 11.81 21.75 2.19
C GLY A 173 11.94 20.71 1.08
N GLY A 174 11.00 19.75 1.02
CA GLY A 174 10.99 18.68 0.00
C GLY A 174 11.96 17.53 0.27
N LYS A 175 12.58 17.47 1.45
CA LYS A 175 13.57 16.43 1.79
C LYS A 175 12.94 15.18 2.39
N LEU A 176 11.73 15.29 2.95
CA LEU A 176 11.08 14.15 3.60
C LEU A 176 10.51 13.17 2.56
N THR A 177 10.84 11.91 2.74
CA THR A 177 10.38 10.82 1.87
C THR A 177 9.65 9.75 2.69
N CYS A 178 8.92 8.88 2.01
CA CYS A 178 8.36 7.69 2.64
C CYS A 178 9.43 6.87 3.37
N LEU A 179 10.63 6.77 2.79
CA LEU A 179 11.77 6.05 3.37
C LEU A 179 12.38 6.73 4.61
N SER A 180 12.03 7.97 4.89
CA SER A 180 12.48 8.63 6.14
C SER A 180 11.88 7.95 7.37
N CYS A 181 10.65 7.43 7.24
CA CYS A 181 9.92 6.78 8.33
C CYS A 181 9.76 5.27 8.11
N HIS A 182 9.64 4.81 6.86
CA HIS A 182 9.40 3.41 6.54
C HIS A 182 10.67 2.68 6.12
N ASP A 183 10.75 1.40 6.52
CA ASP A 183 11.71 0.44 5.99
C ASP A 183 10.95 -0.59 5.15
N PRO A 184 11.06 -0.55 3.81
CA PRO A 184 10.34 -1.48 2.95
C PRO A 184 10.82 -2.94 3.08
N HIS A 185 12.01 -3.17 3.67
CA HIS A 185 12.56 -4.50 3.90
C HIS A 185 12.37 -4.98 5.34
N GLY A 186 11.96 -4.09 6.24
CA GLY A 186 11.84 -4.38 7.65
C GLY A 186 10.60 -5.18 8.02
N ALA A 187 10.71 -6.04 9.03
CA ALA A 187 9.56 -6.71 9.64
C ALA A 187 8.61 -5.73 10.31
N GLN A 188 9.09 -4.55 10.68
CA GLN A 188 8.28 -3.45 11.21
C GLN A 188 8.13 -2.38 10.13
N PRO A 189 6.90 -1.97 9.81
CA PRO A 189 6.66 -1.02 8.73
C PRO A 189 7.20 0.38 9.01
N VAL A 190 7.44 0.73 10.27
CA VAL A 190 7.97 2.05 10.68
C VAL A 190 9.27 1.85 11.45
N LYS A 191 10.28 2.62 11.08
CA LYS A 191 11.58 2.64 11.78
C LYS A 191 11.38 3.11 13.23
N LYS A 192 11.99 2.40 14.18
CA LYS A 192 11.87 2.69 15.60
C LYS A 192 12.24 4.14 15.95
N ASP A 193 13.26 4.67 15.32
CA ASP A 193 13.86 5.98 15.62
C ASP A 193 13.59 7.03 14.51
N ALA A 194 12.53 6.83 13.72
CA ALA A 194 12.21 7.71 12.60
C ALA A 194 12.09 9.19 13.00
N CYS A 195 11.48 9.47 14.16
CA CYS A 195 11.29 10.85 14.63
C CYS A 195 12.59 11.46 15.16
N SER A 196 13.40 10.68 15.88
CA SER A 196 14.64 11.15 16.50
C SER A 196 15.73 11.48 15.49
N ALA A 197 15.65 10.98 14.26
CA ALA A 197 16.55 11.38 13.18
C ALA A 197 16.52 12.88 12.88
N CYS A 198 15.38 13.55 13.15
CA CYS A 198 15.20 14.99 12.97
C CYS A 198 14.96 15.72 14.31
N HIS A 199 14.38 15.05 15.28
CA HIS A 199 14.02 15.59 16.60
C HIS A 199 14.91 14.97 17.69
N SER A 200 16.21 15.30 17.68
CA SER A 200 17.20 14.74 18.61
C SER A 200 16.94 15.12 20.08
N THR A 201 16.39 16.29 20.33
CA THR A 201 16.09 16.81 21.68
C THR A 201 14.70 17.43 21.73
N PRO A 202 13.62 16.60 21.70
CA PRO A 202 12.27 17.14 21.75
C PRO A 202 12.01 17.80 23.10
N ARG A 203 11.55 19.06 23.08
CA ARG A 203 11.12 19.77 24.28
C ARG A 203 9.61 19.73 24.36
N HIS A 204 9.08 19.26 25.47
CA HIS A 204 7.65 19.25 25.76
C HIS A 204 7.33 20.23 26.90
N LEU A 205 6.22 20.95 26.78
CA LEU A 205 5.73 21.85 27.82
C LEU A 205 5.21 21.09 29.03
N ARG A 206 4.86 19.82 28.87
CA ARG A 206 4.42 18.92 29.94
C ARG A 206 5.26 17.65 29.94
N PRO A 207 5.48 17.04 31.10
CA PRO A 207 6.16 15.74 31.19
C PRO A 207 5.46 14.69 30.32
N VAL A 208 6.24 13.93 29.56
CA VAL A 208 5.75 12.81 28.74
C VAL A 208 6.16 11.52 29.44
N ALA A 209 5.21 10.62 29.63
CA ALA A 209 5.49 9.33 30.24
C ALA A 209 6.43 8.52 29.33
N LYS A 210 7.39 7.79 29.93
CA LYS A 210 8.38 6.98 29.21
C LYS A 210 7.76 5.89 28.31
N THR A 211 6.53 5.52 28.59
CA THR A 211 5.76 4.53 27.81
C THR A 211 5.04 5.11 26.61
N GLN A 212 4.96 6.44 26.49
CA GLN A 212 4.31 7.09 25.36
C GLN A 212 5.27 7.19 24.18
N THR A 213 4.77 6.86 23.01
CA THR A 213 5.50 7.05 21.74
C THR A 213 5.21 8.41 21.14
N CYS A 214 6.13 8.95 20.37
CA CYS A 214 5.93 10.24 19.67
C CYS A 214 4.62 10.23 18.85
N THR A 215 4.35 9.10 18.20
CA THR A 215 3.19 8.91 17.32
C THR A 215 1.86 8.91 18.07
N SER A 216 1.83 8.53 19.35
CA SER A 216 0.57 8.51 20.11
C SER A 216 -0.07 9.88 20.29
N CYS A 217 0.74 10.95 20.25
CA CYS A 217 0.28 12.33 20.36
C CYS A 217 0.43 13.12 19.06
N HIS A 218 1.54 12.90 18.32
CA HIS A 218 1.86 13.68 17.13
C HIS A 218 1.28 13.09 15.84
N MET A 219 0.87 11.81 15.86
CA MET A 219 0.20 11.12 14.75
C MET A 219 -0.98 10.30 15.30
N PRO A 220 -2.00 10.95 15.87
CA PRO A 220 -3.14 10.23 16.45
C PRO A 220 -3.83 9.40 15.36
N LEU A 221 -4.33 8.24 15.75
CA LEU A 221 -5.15 7.43 14.89
C LEU A 221 -6.42 8.21 14.55
N VAL A 222 -6.61 8.52 13.29
CA VAL A 222 -7.88 8.97 12.78
C VAL A 222 -8.71 7.71 12.59
N LYS A 223 -9.78 7.56 13.37
CA LYS A 223 -10.75 6.50 13.09
C LYS A 223 -11.43 6.86 11.77
N PRO A 224 -11.38 5.98 10.75
CA PRO A 224 -12.31 6.13 9.66
C PRO A 224 -13.70 6.06 10.31
N SER A 225 -14.55 7.01 10.00
CA SER A 225 -15.91 7.11 10.51
C SER A 225 -16.79 5.99 9.93
N ALA A 226 -16.55 4.80 10.40
CA ALA A 226 -17.37 3.64 10.14
C ALA A 226 -17.36 2.78 11.42
N ASP A 227 -17.89 3.35 12.47
CA ASP A 227 -18.50 2.65 13.61
C ASP A 227 -20.00 2.96 13.62
#